data_f91cd6251cac51b2f1bedb0898303ce1
#
_entry.id   f91cd6251cac51b2f1bedb0898303ce1
#
_cell.length_a   1.000
_cell.length_b   1.000
_cell.length_c   1.000
_cell.angle_alpha   90.00
_cell.angle_beta   90.00
_cell.angle_gamma   90.00
#
_symmetry.space_group_name_H-M   'P 1'
#
loop_
_entity.id
_entity.type
_entity.pdbx_description
1 polymer ?
#
loop_
_entity_poly.entity_id
_entity_poly.type
_entity_poly.pdbx_seq_one_letter_code
_entity_poly.pdbx_strand_id
1 'polypeptide(L)'
;MKNYFQFDKYGTNFKREILGGITTFLSMAYILAVNPQVLSLAGVKGVSEDMKMDQGAIFVATALAAFVGSLFMGLIAKYPIALAPGMGLNAFFAFTVVLTMGIPWQVGLTGVLFSGIFFAILTVTGFREVIINAIPYQMKMAVSAGIGLFITFVGLQSSGIIVKNESTLVTLGHLTDPPVLLAIFGIVITVILYAIKLPGSIFIGMIITAIVGMFTGLIQMPSGIVGKIPSIEPTFGAAFEAFKDPSQLLTIQFLIVILTFLFIDFFDTAGTLVAVATQAGIMKDNKLPRAGRALFSDSLATIVGSVFGTTTTTSYIESTSGVAVGARTGFASIVTGFCFLLALFFSPLIAVVTSAVTTPALVVVGVLMAANFAEINWKSFEVAVPAFITIIMMPLSYSIATGIACGFIFYPITMLISKKHKEVHPIMYVLMVLFILYFIFVHG
;
A
#
# COMPACT_ATOMS: atom_id res chain seq x y z
N MET A 1 -20.13 -23.13 -10.28
CA MET A 1 -18.85 -22.45 -10.03
C MET A 1 -17.88 -22.58 -11.21
N LYS A 2 -17.54 -23.79 -11.73
CA LYS A 2 -16.62 -23.95 -12.87
C LYS A 2 -16.97 -23.06 -14.07
N ASN A 3 -18.24 -23.09 -14.50
CA ASN A 3 -18.71 -22.28 -15.63
C ASN A 3 -18.67 -20.78 -15.35
N TYR A 4 -19.00 -20.36 -14.12
CA TYR A 4 -18.98 -18.94 -13.74
C TYR A 4 -17.57 -18.34 -13.84
N PHE A 5 -16.55 -19.07 -13.37
CA PHE A 5 -15.15 -18.66 -13.43
C PHE A 5 -14.43 -19.09 -14.71
N GLN A 6 -15.12 -19.80 -15.62
CA GLN A 6 -14.57 -20.24 -16.92
C GLN A 6 -13.29 -21.07 -16.77
N PHE A 7 -13.26 -22.04 -15.85
CA PHE A 7 -12.06 -22.86 -15.57
C PHE A 7 -11.48 -23.53 -16.83
N ASP A 8 -12.36 -24.09 -17.68
CA ASP A 8 -11.95 -24.77 -18.92
C ASP A 8 -11.27 -23.82 -19.90
N LYS A 9 -11.75 -22.57 -19.99
CA LYS A 9 -11.15 -21.53 -20.85
C LYS A 9 -9.74 -21.12 -20.40
N TYR A 10 -9.49 -21.13 -19.11
CA TYR A 10 -8.21 -20.72 -18.53
C TYR A 10 -7.32 -21.92 -18.14
N GLY A 11 -7.72 -23.16 -18.49
CA GLY A 11 -6.96 -24.38 -18.26
C GLY A 11 -6.64 -24.65 -16.79
N THR A 12 -7.57 -24.30 -15.88
CA THR A 12 -7.38 -24.43 -14.43
C THR A 12 -8.39 -25.39 -13.81
N ASN A 13 -8.23 -25.68 -12.53
CA ASN A 13 -9.12 -26.53 -11.74
C ASN A 13 -9.17 -26.08 -10.29
N PHE A 14 -10.13 -26.60 -9.50
CA PHE A 14 -10.30 -26.23 -8.10
C PHE A 14 -9.02 -26.38 -7.27
N LYS A 15 -8.24 -27.45 -7.46
CA LYS A 15 -7.01 -27.69 -6.71
C LYS A 15 -5.98 -26.57 -6.95
N ARG A 16 -5.78 -26.18 -8.21
CA ARG A 16 -4.84 -25.10 -8.58
C ARG A 16 -5.32 -23.74 -8.06
N GLU A 17 -6.61 -23.46 -8.17
CA GLU A 17 -7.18 -22.21 -7.70
C GLU A 17 -7.12 -22.09 -6.16
N ILE A 18 -7.42 -23.17 -5.43
CA ILE A 18 -7.29 -23.20 -3.95
C ILE A 18 -5.84 -23.06 -3.54
N LEU A 19 -4.92 -23.84 -4.15
CA LEU A 19 -3.50 -23.75 -3.85
C LEU A 19 -2.98 -22.33 -4.14
N GLY A 20 -3.37 -21.75 -5.29
CA GLY A 20 -3.01 -20.40 -5.66
C GLY A 20 -3.53 -19.36 -4.69
N GLY A 21 -4.79 -19.47 -4.25
CA GLY A 21 -5.36 -18.56 -3.26
C GLY A 21 -4.66 -18.63 -1.90
N ILE A 22 -4.35 -19.83 -1.42
CA ILE A 22 -3.58 -20.02 -0.17
C ILE A 22 -2.16 -19.45 -0.33
N THR A 23 -1.49 -19.69 -1.46
CA THR A 23 -0.15 -19.16 -1.73
C THR A 23 -0.15 -17.63 -1.76
N THR A 24 -1.14 -17.01 -2.40
CA THR A 24 -1.33 -15.57 -2.39
C THR A 24 -1.51 -15.07 -0.96
N PHE A 25 -2.39 -15.69 -0.16
CA PHE A 25 -2.59 -15.33 1.24
C PHE A 25 -1.27 -15.37 2.02
N LEU A 26 -0.52 -16.47 1.94
CA LEU A 26 0.76 -16.60 2.66
C LEU A 26 1.76 -15.52 2.24
N SER A 27 1.76 -15.11 0.96
CA SER A 27 2.66 -14.09 0.47
C SER A 27 2.31 -12.68 0.95
N MET A 28 1.02 -12.41 1.21
CA MET A 28 0.54 -11.09 1.64
C MET A 28 0.03 -11.04 3.09
N ALA A 29 0.07 -12.16 3.84
CA ALA A 29 -0.42 -12.24 5.21
C ALA A 29 0.30 -11.29 6.19
N TYR A 30 1.51 -10.86 5.83
CA TYR A 30 2.27 -9.85 6.60
C TYR A 30 1.49 -8.55 6.82
N ILE A 31 0.52 -8.21 5.96
CA ILE A 31 -0.28 -6.99 6.09
C ILE A 31 -1.12 -6.99 7.37
N LEU A 32 -1.53 -8.18 7.84
CA LEU A 32 -2.26 -8.33 9.11
C LEU A 32 -1.45 -7.87 10.33
N ALA A 33 -0.13 -7.89 10.20
CA ALA A 33 0.80 -7.43 11.22
C ALA A 33 1.23 -5.97 10.95
N VAL A 34 1.62 -5.67 9.73
CA VAL A 34 2.21 -4.38 9.36
C VAL A 34 1.17 -3.26 9.35
N ASN A 35 -0.04 -3.49 8.84
CA ASN A 35 -1.05 -2.43 8.79
C ASN A 35 -1.47 -1.94 10.19
N PRO A 36 -1.79 -2.80 11.17
CA PRO A 36 -2.03 -2.37 12.53
C PRO A 36 -0.86 -1.62 13.16
N GLN A 37 0.37 -2.07 12.91
CA GLN A 37 1.58 -1.42 13.41
C GLN A 37 1.74 -0.01 12.86
N VAL A 38 1.53 0.19 11.57
CA VAL A 38 1.69 1.49 10.90
C VAL A 38 0.58 2.46 11.29
N LEU A 39 -0.68 2.06 11.20
CA LEU A 39 -1.82 2.95 11.44
C LEU A 39 -2.00 3.30 12.92
N SER A 40 -1.64 2.40 13.85
CA SER A 40 -1.64 2.69 15.28
C SER A 40 -0.47 3.58 15.71
N LEU A 41 0.47 3.89 14.79
CA LEU A 41 1.70 4.61 15.10
C LEU A 41 2.50 3.95 16.25
N ALA A 42 2.37 2.63 16.39
CA ALA A 42 3.03 1.87 17.43
C ALA A 42 4.56 1.98 17.29
N GLY A 43 5.22 2.31 18.40
CA GLY A 43 6.68 2.53 18.43
C GLY A 43 7.14 3.94 18.02
N VAL A 44 6.25 4.83 17.56
CA VAL A 44 6.58 6.23 17.30
C VAL A 44 6.53 7.02 18.60
N LYS A 45 7.68 7.60 19.00
CA LYS A 45 7.80 8.35 20.25
C LYS A 45 7.17 9.75 20.12
N GLY A 46 6.56 10.23 21.21
CA GLY A 46 6.03 11.60 21.28
C GLY A 46 4.68 11.80 20.60
N VAL A 47 3.99 10.72 20.22
CA VAL A 47 2.64 10.79 19.65
C VAL A 47 1.62 10.72 20.77
N SER A 48 0.67 11.67 20.77
CA SER A 48 -0.45 11.70 21.72
C SER A 48 -1.43 10.54 21.47
N GLU A 49 -2.13 10.07 22.51
CA GLU A 49 -3.00 8.90 22.42
C GLU A 49 -4.21 9.12 21.50
N ASP A 50 -4.70 10.36 21.38
CA ASP A 50 -5.78 10.76 20.49
C ASP A 50 -5.45 10.62 18.98
N MET A 51 -4.16 10.65 18.65
CA MET A 51 -3.67 10.40 17.28
C MET A 51 -3.53 8.91 16.95
N LYS A 52 -3.58 8.05 17.95
CA LYS A 52 -3.39 6.60 17.76
C LYS A 52 -4.71 5.90 17.51
N MET A 53 -4.70 4.99 16.57
CA MET A 53 -5.81 4.07 16.32
C MET A 53 -5.62 2.78 17.14
N ASP A 54 -6.70 2.13 17.54
CA ASP A 54 -6.64 0.85 18.25
C ASP A 54 -6.09 -0.26 17.35
N GLN A 55 -4.99 -0.87 17.78
CA GLN A 55 -4.27 -1.88 16.99
C GLN A 55 -5.11 -3.15 16.73
N GLY A 56 -5.90 -3.57 17.71
CA GLY A 56 -6.77 -4.73 17.58
C GLY A 56 -7.90 -4.48 16.60
N ALA A 57 -8.53 -3.29 16.67
CA ALA A 57 -9.57 -2.89 15.74
C ALA A 57 -9.06 -2.77 14.30
N ILE A 58 -7.85 -2.20 14.11
CA ILE A 58 -7.22 -2.13 12.78
C ILE A 58 -6.94 -3.53 12.23
N PHE A 59 -6.48 -4.48 13.06
CA PHE A 59 -6.27 -5.85 12.62
C PHE A 59 -7.55 -6.47 12.07
N VAL A 60 -8.67 -6.31 12.79
CA VAL A 60 -9.98 -6.80 12.34
C VAL A 60 -10.41 -6.08 11.08
N ALA A 61 -10.31 -4.75 11.03
CA ALA A 61 -10.62 -3.95 9.86
C ALA A 61 -9.80 -4.38 8.63
N THR A 62 -8.49 -4.65 8.82
CA THR A 62 -7.58 -5.13 7.77
C THR A 62 -8.03 -6.47 7.19
N ALA A 63 -8.32 -7.44 8.06
CA ALA A 63 -8.75 -8.77 7.64
C ALA A 63 -10.11 -8.73 6.90
N LEU A 64 -11.07 -7.96 7.41
CA LEU A 64 -12.39 -7.78 6.79
C LEU A 64 -12.29 -7.03 5.47
N ALA A 65 -11.49 -5.97 5.39
CA ALA A 65 -11.29 -5.22 4.14
C ALA A 65 -10.62 -6.11 3.08
N ALA A 66 -9.61 -6.89 3.45
CA ALA A 66 -8.96 -7.84 2.56
C ALA A 66 -9.92 -8.96 2.10
N PHE A 67 -10.76 -9.47 2.99
CA PHE A 67 -11.79 -10.46 2.65
C PHE A 67 -12.78 -9.88 1.63
N VAL A 68 -13.41 -8.75 1.96
CA VAL A 68 -14.46 -8.15 1.11
C VAL A 68 -13.87 -7.65 -0.22
N GLY A 69 -12.70 -7.01 -0.19
CA GLY A 69 -12.01 -6.54 -1.39
C GLY A 69 -11.64 -7.68 -2.34
N SER A 70 -11.05 -8.75 -1.81
CA SER A 70 -10.71 -9.94 -2.61
C SER A 70 -11.96 -10.66 -3.12
N LEU A 71 -13.06 -10.65 -2.36
CA LEU A 71 -14.34 -11.17 -2.79
C LEU A 71 -14.91 -10.36 -3.97
N PHE A 72 -14.88 -9.03 -3.90
CA PHE A 72 -15.32 -8.18 -5.02
C PHE A 72 -14.45 -8.40 -6.26
N MET A 73 -13.13 -8.43 -6.12
CA MET A 73 -12.25 -8.71 -7.26
C MET A 73 -12.51 -10.08 -7.86
N GLY A 74 -12.70 -11.09 -7.01
CA GLY A 74 -13.01 -12.46 -7.44
C GLY A 74 -14.34 -12.59 -8.15
N LEU A 75 -15.41 -11.97 -7.65
CA LEU A 75 -16.75 -12.09 -8.18
C LEU A 75 -17.02 -11.14 -9.36
N ILE A 76 -16.65 -9.86 -9.25
CA ILE A 76 -17.01 -8.83 -10.25
C ILE A 76 -16.03 -8.85 -11.42
N ALA A 77 -14.72 -8.78 -11.13
CA ALA A 77 -13.66 -8.76 -12.15
C ALA A 77 -13.28 -10.17 -12.62
N LYS A 78 -13.45 -11.18 -11.76
CA LYS A 78 -13.05 -12.58 -11.98
C LYS A 78 -11.54 -12.73 -12.21
N TYR A 79 -10.72 -11.95 -11.50
CA TYR A 79 -9.27 -11.98 -11.57
C TYR A 79 -8.65 -12.69 -10.38
N PRO A 80 -7.53 -13.43 -10.57
CA PRO A 80 -6.77 -14.05 -9.48
C PRO A 80 -5.90 -13.02 -8.75
N ILE A 81 -6.51 -11.93 -8.31
CA ILE A 81 -5.84 -10.78 -7.69
C ILE A 81 -6.51 -10.50 -6.36
N ALA A 82 -5.76 -10.62 -5.28
CA ALA A 82 -6.24 -10.31 -3.95
C ALA A 82 -6.05 -8.82 -3.63
N LEU A 83 -6.93 -8.29 -2.80
CA LEU A 83 -6.90 -6.92 -2.31
C LEU A 83 -6.68 -6.91 -0.80
N ALA A 84 -5.95 -5.90 -0.34
CA ALA A 84 -5.81 -5.58 1.09
C ALA A 84 -5.41 -4.09 1.24
N PRO A 85 -5.40 -3.51 2.45
CA PRO A 85 -4.91 -2.16 2.68
C PRO A 85 -3.50 -1.94 2.12
N GLY A 86 -3.32 -0.91 1.29
CA GLY A 86 -2.08 -0.66 0.54
C GLY A 86 -0.98 -0.08 1.41
N MET A 87 0.24 -0.65 1.36
CA MET A 87 1.36 -0.23 2.21
C MET A 87 1.75 1.23 2.03
N GLY A 88 1.83 1.72 0.78
CA GLY A 88 2.14 3.11 0.49
C GLY A 88 1.08 4.07 1.01
N LEU A 89 -0.18 3.68 0.87
CA LEU A 89 -1.34 4.44 1.34
C LEU A 89 -1.44 4.46 2.86
N ASN A 90 -1.09 3.35 3.52
CA ASN A 90 -1.01 3.27 4.98
C ASN A 90 0.05 4.23 5.53
N ALA A 91 1.22 4.23 4.91
CA ALA A 91 2.31 5.12 5.28
C ALA A 91 1.95 6.60 5.04
N PHE A 92 1.33 6.93 3.91
CA PHE A 92 0.81 8.28 3.64
C PHE A 92 -0.22 8.70 4.69
N PHE A 93 -1.17 7.82 5.01
CA PHE A 93 -2.17 8.08 6.05
C PHE A 93 -1.53 8.39 7.40
N ALA A 94 -0.72 7.45 7.91
CA ALA A 94 -0.19 7.54 9.27
C ALA A 94 0.84 8.68 9.42
N PHE A 95 1.80 8.76 8.51
CA PHE A 95 2.94 9.66 8.66
C PHE A 95 2.71 11.04 8.04
N THR A 96 2.03 11.12 6.88
CA THR A 96 1.79 12.42 6.26
C THR A 96 0.50 13.05 6.79
N VAL A 97 -0.65 12.36 6.69
CA VAL A 97 -1.93 12.95 7.05
C VAL A 97 -2.05 13.14 8.56
N VAL A 98 -1.79 12.11 9.36
CA VAL A 98 -1.99 12.18 10.81
C VAL A 98 -0.82 12.89 11.50
N LEU A 99 0.44 12.46 11.27
CA LEU A 99 1.57 13.02 12.02
C LEU A 99 2.03 14.38 11.50
N THR A 100 2.22 14.54 10.17
CA THR A 100 2.80 15.77 9.61
C THR A 100 1.77 16.87 9.46
N MET A 101 0.59 16.55 8.92
CA MET A 101 -0.48 17.53 8.71
C MET A 101 -1.33 17.76 9.96
N GLY A 102 -1.20 16.92 11.00
CA GLY A 102 -1.96 17.01 12.25
C GLY A 102 -3.47 16.79 12.06
N ILE A 103 -3.87 16.12 10.99
CA ILE A 103 -5.28 15.82 10.71
C ILE A 103 -5.72 14.64 11.57
N PRO A 104 -6.80 14.74 12.32
CA PRO A 104 -7.34 13.61 13.08
C PRO A 104 -7.55 12.39 12.19
N TRP A 105 -7.20 11.21 12.66
CA TRP A 105 -7.28 9.98 11.87
C TRP A 105 -8.70 9.67 11.36
N GLN A 106 -9.74 10.07 12.09
CA GLN A 106 -11.15 9.96 11.68
C GLN A 106 -11.41 10.78 10.41
N VAL A 107 -10.90 12.03 10.37
CA VAL A 107 -10.99 12.90 9.20
C VAL A 107 -10.16 12.33 8.05
N GLY A 108 -9.01 11.74 8.34
CA GLY A 108 -8.20 11.01 7.38
C GLY A 108 -8.98 9.85 6.74
N LEU A 109 -9.70 9.04 7.54
CA LEU A 109 -10.58 7.96 7.05
C LEU A 109 -11.74 8.49 6.18
N THR A 110 -12.28 9.66 6.52
CA THR A 110 -13.26 10.33 5.67
C THR A 110 -12.65 10.69 4.31
N GLY A 111 -11.39 11.15 4.30
CA GLY A 111 -10.65 11.38 3.05
C GLY A 111 -10.49 10.12 2.20
N VAL A 112 -10.21 8.97 2.83
CA VAL A 112 -10.17 7.65 2.16
C VAL A 112 -11.56 7.29 1.60
N LEU A 113 -12.63 7.49 2.37
CA LEU A 113 -14.00 7.24 1.93
C LEU A 113 -14.34 8.06 0.68
N PHE A 114 -14.08 9.37 0.70
CA PHE A 114 -14.31 10.22 -0.45
C PHE A 114 -13.46 9.84 -1.65
N SER A 115 -12.18 9.49 -1.44
CA SER A 115 -11.33 9.01 -2.54
C SER A 115 -11.91 7.78 -3.21
N GLY A 116 -12.39 6.79 -2.43
CA GLY A 116 -13.06 5.59 -2.94
C GLY A 116 -14.34 5.91 -3.72
N ILE A 117 -15.18 6.82 -3.22
CA ILE A 117 -16.41 7.26 -3.90
C ILE A 117 -16.08 7.96 -5.22
N PHE A 118 -15.13 8.92 -5.22
CA PHE A 118 -14.68 9.58 -6.44
C PHE A 118 -14.11 8.58 -7.44
N PHE A 119 -13.34 7.60 -6.96
CA PHE A 119 -12.83 6.53 -7.82
C PHE A 119 -13.93 5.71 -8.47
N ALA A 120 -14.96 5.34 -7.71
CA ALA A 120 -16.10 4.61 -8.25
C ALA A 120 -16.80 5.43 -9.34
N ILE A 121 -17.05 6.72 -9.09
CA ILE A 121 -17.67 7.64 -10.06
C ILE A 121 -16.80 7.76 -11.33
N LEU A 122 -15.48 8.00 -11.18
CA LEU A 122 -14.56 8.12 -12.31
C LEU A 122 -14.47 6.82 -13.11
N THR A 123 -14.61 5.67 -12.46
CA THR A 123 -14.60 4.36 -13.14
C THR A 123 -15.87 4.15 -13.96
N VAL A 124 -17.04 4.50 -13.42
CA VAL A 124 -18.32 4.34 -14.11
C VAL A 124 -18.45 5.33 -15.29
N THR A 125 -17.93 6.53 -15.16
CA THR A 125 -17.96 7.56 -16.23
C THR A 125 -16.91 7.34 -17.32
N GLY A 126 -15.99 6.40 -17.15
CA GLY A 126 -14.89 6.16 -18.09
C GLY A 126 -13.78 7.24 -18.07
N PHE A 127 -13.92 8.28 -17.26
CA PHE A 127 -12.96 9.38 -17.17
C PHE A 127 -11.60 8.92 -16.58
N ARG A 128 -11.61 7.82 -15.85
CA ARG A 128 -10.40 7.22 -15.27
C ARG A 128 -9.36 6.85 -16.34
N GLU A 129 -9.80 6.34 -17.51
CA GLU A 129 -8.89 6.02 -18.62
C GLU A 129 -8.19 7.28 -19.16
N VAL A 130 -8.88 8.41 -19.16
CA VAL A 130 -8.31 9.69 -19.62
C VAL A 130 -7.21 10.17 -18.68
N ILE A 131 -7.42 10.10 -17.36
CA ILE A 131 -6.39 10.45 -16.35
C ILE A 131 -5.21 9.49 -16.44
N ILE A 132 -5.45 8.17 -16.56
CA ILE A 132 -4.39 7.16 -16.71
C ILE A 132 -3.47 7.51 -17.87
N ASN A 133 -4.05 7.83 -19.02
CA ASN A 133 -3.30 8.09 -20.23
C ASN A 133 -2.63 9.47 -20.19
N ALA A 134 -3.13 10.39 -19.38
CA ALA A 134 -2.56 11.73 -19.23
C ALA A 134 -1.20 11.73 -18.51
N ILE A 135 -1.01 10.81 -17.55
CA ILE A 135 0.22 10.77 -16.76
C ILE A 135 1.24 9.86 -17.45
N PRO A 136 2.46 10.34 -17.71
CA PRO A 136 3.49 9.57 -18.38
C PRO A 136 3.84 8.30 -17.61
N TYR A 137 4.04 7.20 -18.34
CA TYR A 137 4.38 5.90 -17.75
C TYR A 137 5.58 5.98 -16.79
N GLN A 138 6.61 6.70 -17.20
CA GLN A 138 7.83 6.84 -16.42
C GLN A 138 7.63 7.59 -15.09
N MET A 139 6.71 8.56 -15.07
CA MET A 139 6.33 9.25 -13.82
C MET A 139 5.56 8.31 -12.87
N LYS A 140 4.74 7.39 -13.41
CA LYS A 140 4.09 6.34 -12.61
C LYS A 140 5.12 5.42 -11.95
N MET A 141 6.14 5.03 -12.72
CA MET A 141 7.23 4.19 -12.20
C MET A 141 8.06 4.94 -11.15
N ALA A 142 8.30 6.24 -11.35
CA ALA A 142 8.99 7.07 -10.37
C ALA A 142 8.21 7.19 -9.05
N VAL A 143 6.90 7.38 -9.11
CA VAL A 143 6.03 7.40 -7.91
C VAL A 143 6.13 6.06 -7.17
N SER A 144 5.96 4.94 -7.86
CA SER A 144 6.05 3.61 -7.25
C SER A 144 7.43 3.36 -6.61
N ALA A 145 8.51 3.67 -7.32
CA ALA A 145 9.86 3.53 -6.81
C ALA A 145 10.13 4.42 -5.58
N GLY A 146 9.64 5.66 -5.61
CA GLY A 146 9.75 6.61 -4.50
C GLY A 146 9.00 6.14 -3.26
N ILE A 147 7.79 5.61 -3.42
CA ILE A 147 7.03 4.98 -2.33
C ILE A 147 7.82 3.81 -1.72
N GLY A 148 8.45 2.97 -2.56
CA GLY A 148 9.28 1.86 -2.09
C GLY A 148 10.44 2.33 -1.23
N LEU A 149 11.18 3.38 -1.65
CA LEU A 149 12.26 3.98 -0.85
C LEU A 149 11.72 4.59 0.45
N PHE A 150 10.58 5.28 0.40
CA PHE A 150 9.96 5.87 1.57
C PHE A 150 9.58 4.81 2.62
N ILE A 151 8.91 3.72 2.20
CA ILE A 151 8.54 2.63 3.10
C ILE A 151 9.77 1.97 3.72
N THR A 152 10.84 1.75 2.92
CA THR A 152 12.11 1.24 3.42
C THR A 152 12.71 2.17 4.48
N PHE A 153 12.75 3.46 4.20
CA PHE A 153 13.26 4.47 5.13
C PHE A 153 12.49 4.47 6.46
N VAL A 154 11.16 4.45 6.39
CA VAL A 154 10.29 4.34 7.58
C VAL A 154 10.58 3.07 8.37
N GLY A 155 10.74 1.93 7.71
CA GLY A 155 11.08 0.66 8.35
C GLY A 155 12.42 0.72 9.08
N LEU A 156 13.47 1.23 8.42
CA LEU A 156 14.80 1.39 9.00
C LEU A 156 14.82 2.36 10.17
N GLN A 157 14.00 3.42 10.12
CA GLN A 157 13.88 4.39 11.22
C GLN A 157 13.11 3.81 12.40
N SER A 158 11.98 3.14 12.16
CA SER A 158 11.16 2.53 13.21
C SER A 158 11.90 1.45 14.00
N SER A 159 12.84 0.75 13.37
CA SER A 159 13.68 -0.27 14.02
C SER A 159 14.93 0.29 14.68
N GLY A 160 15.22 1.59 14.54
CA GLY A 160 16.42 2.22 15.10
C GLY A 160 17.71 1.94 14.31
N ILE A 161 17.65 1.35 13.12
CA ILE A 161 18.81 1.19 12.23
C ILE A 161 19.27 2.55 11.71
N ILE A 162 18.30 3.41 11.35
CA ILE A 162 18.54 4.82 11.03
C ILE A 162 17.92 5.67 12.13
N VAL A 163 18.64 6.66 12.62
CA VAL A 163 18.21 7.56 13.71
C VAL A 163 18.44 9.02 13.33
N LYS A 164 17.73 9.92 14.04
CA LYS A 164 17.91 11.37 13.90
C LYS A 164 19.33 11.77 14.31
N ASN A 165 19.91 12.66 13.53
CA ASN A 165 21.18 13.33 13.84
C ASN A 165 21.02 14.84 13.58
N GLU A 166 21.47 15.69 14.51
CA GLU A 166 21.28 17.14 14.40
C GLU A 166 22.13 17.78 13.30
N SER A 167 23.30 17.18 12.98
CA SER A 167 24.22 17.73 11.97
C SER A 167 23.93 17.23 10.55
N THR A 168 23.50 15.97 10.40
CA THR A 168 23.33 15.30 9.09
C THR A 168 21.88 14.89 8.81
N LEU A 169 20.94 15.28 9.67
CA LEU A 169 19.53 14.92 9.72
C LEU A 169 19.32 13.43 10.08
N VAL A 170 20.05 12.51 9.48
CA VAL A 170 20.00 11.07 9.76
C VAL A 170 21.39 10.47 9.84
N THR A 171 21.55 9.43 10.66
CA THR A 171 22.75 8.62 10.78
C THR A 171 22.40 7.19 11.15
N LEU A 172 23.40 6.29 11.13
CA LEU A 172 23.22 4.94 11.66
C LEU A 172 23.04 5.00 13.18
N GLY A 173 22.09 4.23 13.68
CA GLY A 173 21.90 4.00 15.10
C GLY A 173 22.97 3.06 15.69
N HIS A 174 22.79 2.69 16.95
CA HIS A 174 23.65 1.72 17.61
C HIS A 174 23.30 0.30 17.12
N LEU A 175 24.04 -0.19 16.12
CA LEU A 175 23.74 -1.49 15.47
C LEU A 175 23.92 -2.69 16.41
N THR A 176 24.57 -2.49 17.56
CA THR A 176 24.76 -3.52 18.61
C THR A 176 23.60 -3.60 19.61
N ASP A 177 22.64 -2.67 19.55
CA ASP A 177 21.47 -2.70 20.41
C ASP A 177 20.61 -3.95 20.10
N PRO A 178 20.18 -4.71 21.11
CA PRO A 178 19.48 -5.99 20.87
C PRO A 178 18.24 -5.88 19.97
N PRO A 179 17.36 -4.88 20.10
CA PRO A 179 16.21 -4.74 19.16
C PRO A 179 16.66 -4.44 17.72
N VAL A 180 17.75 -3.67 17.55
CA VAL A 180 18.30 -3.34 16.21
C VAL A 180 18.94 -4.56 15.58
N LEU A 181 19.68 -5.37 16.36
CA LEU A 181 20.23 -6.65 15.91
C LEU A 181 19.13 -7.61 15.48
N LEU A 182 18.02 -7.68 16.22
CA LEU A 182 16.87 -8.51 15.86
C LEU A 182 16.26 -8.06 14.52
N ALA A 183 16.13 -6.76 14.28
CA ALA A 183 15.63 -6.23 13.01
C ALA A 183 16.58 -6.56 11.84
N ILE A 184 17.90 -6.40 12.04
CA ILE A 184 18.91 -6.74 11.02
C ILE A 184 18.86 -8.25 10.72
N PHE A 185 18.80 -9.10 11.75
CA PHE A 185 18.63 -10.54 11.58
C PHE A 185 17.38 -10.84 10.75
N GLY A 186 16.24 -10.20 11.09
CA GLY A 186 14.98 -10.34 10.37
C GLY A 186 15.09 -9.96 8.88
N ILE A 187 15.76 -8.85 8.56
CA ILE A 187 16.02 -8.43 7.18
C ILE A 187 16.83 -9.51 6.45
N VAL A 188 17.94 -9.95 7.03
CA VAL A 188 18.84 -10.93 6.41
C VAL A 188 18.12 -12.24 6.13
N ILE A 189 17.41 -12.80 7.13
CA ILE A 189 16.70 -14.07 6.94
C ILE A 189 15.59 -13.95 5.91
N THR A 190 14.84 -12.83 5.90
CA THR A 190 13.77 -12.60 4.93
C THR A 190 14.32 -12.49 3.50
N VAL A 191 15.44 -11.78 3.32
CA VAL A 191 16.13 -11.68 2.03
C VAL A 191 16.62 -13.05 1.55
N ILE A 192 17.20 -13.88 2.43
CA ILE A 192 17.61 -15.25 2.09
C ILE A 192 16.40 -16.09 1.64
N LEU A 193 15.31 -16.07 2.41
CA LEU A 193 14.10 -16.81 2.09
C LEU A 193 13.48 -16.34 0.76
N TYR A 194 13.53 -15.04 0.50
CA TYR A 194 13.05 -14.47 -0.75
C TYR A 194 13.95 -14.88 -1.94
N ALA A 195 15.27 -14.85 -1.76
CA ALA A 195 16.24 -15.23 -2.80
C ALA A 195 16.11 -16.70 -3.23
N ILE A 196 15.79 -17.61 -2.31
CA ILE A 196 15.49 -19.00 -2.64
C ILE A 196 14.08 -19.23 -3.16
N LYS A 197 13.32 -18.13 -3.40
CA LYS A 197 11.96 -18.14 -3.96
C LYS A 197 10.94 -18.93 -3.13
N LEU A 198 11.08 -18.91 -1.80
CA LEU A 198 10.13 -19.56 -0.91
C LEU A 198 8.80 -18.78 -0.91
N PRO A 199 7.66 -19.42 -1.24
CA PRO A 199 6.35 -18.76 -1.16
C PRO A 199 6.08 -18.27 0.27
N GLY A 200 5.60 -17.00 0.41
CA GLY A 200 5.37 -16.41 1.73
C GLY A 200 6.63 -16.03 2.51
N SER A 201 7.79 -15.91 1.83
CA SER A 201 9.09 -15.59 2.44
C SER A 201 9.06 -14.40 3.40
N ILE A 202 8.32 -13.33 3.07
CA ILE A 202 8.19 -12.15 3.92
C ILE A 202 7.50 -12.52 5.24
N PHE A 203 6.37 -13.20 5.17
CA PHE A 203 5.61 -13.62 6.34
C PHE A 203 6.39 -14.64 7.20
N ILE A 204 7.03 -15.61 6.55
CA ILE A 204 7.88 -16.61 7.24
C ILE A 204 9.07 -15.92 7.91
N GLY A 205 9.71 -14.95 7.24
CA GLY A 205 10.82 -14.19 7.82
C GLY A 205 10.38 -13.41 9.07
N MET A 206 9.20 -12.81 9.05
CA MET A 206 8.61 -12.16 10.23
C MET A 206 8.35 -13.14 11.37
N ILE A 207 7.81 -14.33 11.08
CA ILE A 207 7.59 -15.38 12.08
C ILE A 207 8.92 -15.80 12.72
N ILE A 208 9.95 -16.08 11.92
CA ILE A 208 11.27 -16.44 12.42
C ILE A 208 11.85 -15.32 13.30
N THR A 209 11.73 -14.07 12.87
CA THR A 209 12.19 -12.91 13.63
C THR A 209 11.46 -12.79 14.97
N ALA A 210 10.13 -12.99 14.99
CA ALA A 210 9.34 -12.98 16.20
C ALA A 210 9.74 -14.12 17.15
N ILE A 211 9.94 -15.33 16.63
CA ILE A 211 10.38 -16.49 17.40
C ILE A 211 11.74 -16.21 18.05
N VAL A 212 12.72 -15.72 17.29
CA VAL A 212 14.03 -15.36 17.83
C VAL A 212 13.90 -14.25 18.89
N GLY A 213 13.07 -13.24 18.64
CA GLY A 213 12.78 -12.18 19.60
C GLY A 213 12.18 -12.69 20.91
N MET A 214 11.31 -13.71 20.86
CA MET A 214 10.76 -14.35 22.06
C MET A 214 11.83 -15.16 22.82
N PHE A 215 12.65 -15.93 22.12
CA PHE A 215 13.73 -16.71 22.76
C PHE A 215 14.81 -15.81 23.39
N THR A 216 15.07 -14.64 22.82
CA THR A 216 16.02 -13.67 23.38
C THR A 216 15.43 -12.78 24.47
N GLY A 217 14.12 -12.92 24.77
CA GLY A 217 13.43 -12.11 25.76
C GLY A 217 13.12 -10.67 25.32
N LEU A 218 13.37 -10.34 24.05
CA LEU A 218 13.08 -8.99 23.49
C LEU A 218 11.60 -8.82 23.16
N ILE A 219 10.88 -9.90 22.94
CA ILE A 219 9.45 -9.94 22.62
C ILE A 219 8.75 -10.83 23.65
N GLN A 220 7.65 -10.32 24.20
CA GLN A 220 6.83 -11.10 25.12
C GLN A 220 6.13 -12.26 24.38
N MET A 221 6.03 -13.41 25.04
CA MET A 221 5.27 -14.52 24.50
C MET A 221 3.77 -14.16 24.41
N PRO A 222 3.10 -14.54 23.33
CA PRO A 222 1.67 -14.29 23.19
C PRO A 222 0.89 -15.12 24.23
N SER A 223 -0.27 -14.65 24.66
CA SER A 223 -1.15 -15.34 25.59
C SER A 223 -1.74 -16.65 25.05
N GLY A 224 -1.62 -16.88 23.74
CA GLY A 224 -2.07 -18.05 23.02
C GLY A 224 -1.90 -17.89 21.52
N ILE A 225 -2.14 -18.97 20.77
CA ILE A 225 -2.10 -18.93 19.29
C ILE A 225 -3.47 -18.50 18.75
N VAL A 226 -4.55 -19.00 19.36
CA VAL A 226 -5.94 -18.71 19.00
C VAL A 226 -6.60 -17.99 20.15
N GLY A 227 -7.36 -16.95 19.83
CA GLY A 227 -8.05 -16.15 20.84
C GLY A 227 -9.37 -15.54 20.34
N LYS A 228 -9.96 -14.72 21.18
CA LYS A 228 -11.16 -13.96 20.82
C LYS A 228 -10.81 -12.90 19.78
N ILE A 229 -11.68 -12.72 18.81
CA ILE A 229 -11.56 -11.65 17.83
C ILE A 229 -11.67 -10.30 18.55
N PRO A 230 -10.72 -9.37 18.40
CA PRO A 230 -10.82 -8.03 18.99
C PRO A 230 -12.07 -7.30 18.50
N SER A 231 -12.55 -6.33 19.30
CA SER A 231 -13.65 -5.48 18.85
C SER A 231 -13.21 -4.56 17.72
N ILE A 232 -14.04 -4.43 16.69
CA ILE A 232 -13.87 -3.45 15.63
C ILE A 232 -14.45 -2.09 15.98
N GLU A 233 -15.24 -2.02 17.04
CA GLU A 233 -16.00 -0.84 17.45
C GLU A 233 -15.19 0.47 17.48
N PRO A 234 -13.92 0.51 17.96
CA PRO A 234 -13.13 1.73 18.00
C PRO A 234 -12.90 2.39 16.64
N THR A 235 -12.94 1.62 15.54
CA THR A 235 -12.64 2.12 14.21
C THR A 235 -13.82 2.04 13.24
N PHE A 236 -14.82 1.20 13.56
CA PHE A 236 -15.97 1.00 12.70
C PHE A 236 -16.82 2.25 12.58
N GLY A 237 -17.03 2.72 11.35
CA GLY A 237 -17.83 3.91 11.08
C GLY A 237 -17.15 5.23 11.42
N ALA A 238 -15.91 5.22 11.92
CA ALA A 238 -15.17 6.43 12.26
C ALA A 238 -14.99 7.38 11.05
N ALA A 239 -15.00 6.85 9.83
CA ALA A 239 -15.02 7.65 8.59
C ALA A 239 -16.22 8.60 8.48
N PHE A 240 -17.26 8.39 9.25
CA PHE A 240 -18.46 9.27 9.27
C PHE A 240 -18.41 10.32 10.39
N GLU A 241 -17.44 10.28 11.28
CA GLU A 241 -17.37 11.23 12.41
C GLU A 241 -17.09 12.65 11.97
N ALA A 242 -16.29 12.85 10.91
CA ALA A 242 -16.01 14.17 10.37
C ALA A 242 -17.25 14.91 9.84
N PHE A 243 -18.34 14.21 9.55
CA PHE A 243 -19.60 14.84 9.17
C PHE A 243 -20.30 15.58 10.34
N LYS A 244 -19.88 15.32 11.59
CA LYS A 244 -20.34 16.06 12.76
C LYS A 244 -19.79 17.49 12.79
N ASP A 245 -18.61 17.71 12.16
CA ASP A 245 -18.00 19.02 12.01
C ASP A 245 -17.57 19.25 10.53
N PRO A 246 -18.51 19.70 9.67
CA PRO A 246 -18.23 19.88 8.24
C PRO A 246 -17.15 20.91 7.94
N SER A 247 -16.76 21.77 8.88
CA SER A 247 -15.71 22.78 8.68
C SER A 247 -14.35 22.12 8.37
N GLN A 248 -14.08 20.95 8.92
CA GLN A 248 -12.87 20.19 8.66
C GLN A 248 -12.83 19.59 7.24
N LEU A 249 -13.99 19.36 6.63
CA LEU A 249 -14.11 18.79 5.28
C LEU A 249 -14.00 19.87 4.18
N LEU A 250 -14.20 21.14 4.52
CA LEU A 250 -14.17 22.27 3.56
C LEU A 250 -12.80 22.95 3.51
N THR A 251 -11.73 22.25 3.86
CA THR A 251 -10.37 22.77 3.83
C THR A 251 -9.63 22.36 2.55
N ILE A 252 -8.72 23.22 2.08
CA ILE A 252 -7.82 22.90 0.96
C ILE A 252 -6.96 21.67 1.32
N GLN A 253 -6.53 21.56 2.57
CA GLN A 253 -5.76 20.41 3.07
C GLN A 253 -6.53 19.10 2.90
N PHE A 254 -7.81 19.07 3.25
CA PHE A 254 -8.65 17.88 3.09
C PHE A 254 -8.83 17.50 1.61
N LEU A 255 -9.05 18.48 0.72
CA LEU A 255 -9.12 18.21 -0.72
C LEU A 255 -7.82 17.59 -1.25
N ILE A 256 -6.67 18.09 -0.80
CA ILE A 256 -5.35 17.56 -1.17
C ILE A 256 -5.17 16.11 -0.67
N VAL A 257 -5.60 15.82 0.54
CA VAL A 257 -5.58 14.47 1.09
C VAL A 257 -6.37 13.51 0.20
N ILE A 258 -7.60 13.88 -0.19
CA ILE A 258 -8.43 13.07 -1.10
C ILE A 258 -7.74 12.85 -2.44
N LEU A 259 -7.23 13.93 -3.07
CA LEU A 259 -6.56 13.84 -4.36
C LEU A 259 -5.29 12.97 -4.27
N THR A 260 -4.54 13.07 -3.18
CA THR A 260 -3.32 12.29 -2.99
C THR A 260 -3.64 10.80 -2.81
N PHE A 261 -4.64 10.44 -1.99
CA PHE A 261 -5.12 9.06 -1.90
C PHE A 261 -5.54 8.52 -3.26
N LEU A 262 -6.29 9.33 -4.00
CA LEU A 262 -6.78 8.99 -5.33
C LEU A 262 -5.60 8.73 -6.29
N PHE A 263 -4.58 9.57 -6.30
CA PHE A 263 -3.41 9.37 -7.18
C PHE A 263 -2.57 8.17 -6.78
N ILE A 264 -2.24 8.01 -5.49
CA ILE A 264 -1.39 6.89 -5.04
C ILE A 264 -2.09 5.57 -5.34
N ASP A 265 -3.36 5.42 -4.96
CA ASP A 265 -4.16 4.21 -5.20
C ASP A 265 -4.26 3.88 -6.69
N PHE A 266 -4.45 4.91 -7.48
CA PHE A 266 -4.53 4.80 -8.91
C PHE A 266 -3.26 4.17 -9.53
N PHE A 267 -2.07 4.65 -9.14
CA PHE A 267 -0.80 4.14 -9.68
C PHE A 267 -0.48 2.74 -9.19
N ASP A 268 -0.74 2.50 -7.92
CA ASP A 268 -0.49 1.21 -7.28
C ASP A 268 -1.37 0.12 -7.92
N THR A 269 -2.68 0.36 -7.98
CA THR A 269 -3.63 -0.57 -8.59
C THR A 269 -3.38 -0.80 -10.08
N ALA A 270 -3.17 0.26 -10.87
CA ALA A 270 -2.98 0.11 -12.31
C ALA A 270 -1.73 -0.71 -12.65
N GLY A 271 -0.61 -0.45 -11.98
CA GLY A 271 0.63 -1.20 -12.14
C GLY A 271 0.47 -2.67 -11.77
N THR A 272 -0.10 -2.92 -10.60
CA THR A 272 -0.31 -4.28 -10.08
C THR A 272 -1.28 -5.09 -10.94
N LEU A 273 -2.39 -4.50 -11.37
CA LEU A 273 -3.36 -5.19 -12.24
C LEU A 273 -2.72 -5.65 -13.54
N VAL A 274 -1.93 -4.79 -14.19
CA VAL A 274 -1.26 -5.12 -15.44
C VAL A 274 -0.19 -6.20 -15.22
N ALA A 275 0.64 -6.08 -14.19
CA ALA A 275 1.69 -7.05 -13.89
C ALA A 275 1.13 -8.45 -13.61
N VAL A 276 0.14 -8.56 -12.71
CA VAL A 276 -0.46 -9.84 -12.36
C VAL A 276 -1.24 -10.44 -13.54
N ALA A 277 -2.00 -9.62 -14.28
CA ALA A 277 -2.75 -10.08 -15.44
C ALA A 277 -1.85 -10.57 -16.59
N THR A 278 -0.70 -9.93 -16.78
CA THR A 278 0.31 -10.36 -17.75
C THR A 278 0.85 -11.74 -17.38
N GLN A 279 1.26 -11.91 -16.12
CA GLN A 279 1.77 -13.19 -15.63
C GLN A 279 0.70 -14.30 -15.66
N ALA A 280 -0.56 -13.96 -15.39
CA ALA A 280 -1.67 -14.89 -15.46
C ALA A 280 -2.09 -15.26 -16.88
N GLY A 281 -1.52 -14.60 -17.91
CA GLY A 281 -1.89 -14.83 -19.31
C GLY A 281 -3.31 -14.34 -19.66
N ILE A 282 -3.80 -13.32 -18.93
CA ILE A 282 -5.16 -12.78 -19.10
C ILE A 282 -5.18 -11.62 -20.10
N MET A 283 -4.03 -10.97 -20.32
CA MET A 283 -3.90 -9.84 -21.24
C MET A 283 -4.27 -10.23 -22.67
N LYS A 284 -4.97 -9.34 -23.40
CA LYS A 284 -5.32 -9.48 -24.83
C LYS A 284 -4.94 -8.20 -25.55
N ASP A 285 -4.16 -8.33 -26.62
CA ASP A 285 -3.75 -7.20 -27.49
C ASP A 285 -3.21 -6.02 -26.66
N ASN A 286 -2.33 -6.30 -25.69
CA ASN A 286 -1.79 -5.35 -24.70
C ASN A 286 -2.86 -4.57 -23.90
N LYS A 287 -4.09 -5.06 -23.86
CA LYS A 287 -5.18 -4.49 -23.07
C LYS A 287 -5.60 -5.43 -21.96
N LEU A 288 -5.98 -4.86 -20.82
CA LEU A 288 -6.54 -5.60 -19.70
C LEU A 288 -8.04 -5.79 -19.93
N PRO A 289 -8.52 -7.02 -20.25
CA PRO A 289 -9.97 -7.27 -20.41
C PRO A 289 -10.68 -6.98 -19.07
N ARG A 290 -11.83 -6.35 -19.11
CA ARG A 290 -12.62 -6.05 -17.90
C ARG A 290 -11.90 -5.12 -16.89
N ALA A 291 -10.97 -4.26 -17.34
CA ALA A 291 -10.26 -3.31 -16.50
C ALA A 291 -11.21 -2.48 -15.63
N GLY A 292 -12.28 -1.93 -16.21
CA GLY A 292 -13.28 -1.17 -15.46
C GLY A 292 -13.92 -1.94 -14.30
N ARG A 293 -14.16 -3.27 -14.47
CA ARG A 293 -14.70 -4.11 -13.37
C ARG A 293 -13.68 -4.31 -12.25
N ALA A 294 -12.41 -4.48 -12.58
CA ALA A 294 -11.35 -4.62 -11.60
C ALA A 294 -11.17 -3.32 -10.79
N LEU A 295 -11.14 -2.21 -11.50
CA LEU A 295 -11.02 -0.89 -10.92
C LEU A 295 -12.26 -0.49 -10.08
N PHE A 296 -13.43 -0.92 -10.47
CA PHE A 296 -14.66 -0.73 -9.68
C PHE A 296 -14.64 -1.59 -8.40
N SER A 297 -14.15 -2.84 -8.50
CA SER A 297 -13.98 -3.71 -7.32
C SER A 297 -13.01 -3.10 -6.29
N ASP A 298 -11.94 -2.50 -6.75
CA ASP A 298 -10.95 -1.79 -5.96
C ASP A 298 -11.56 -0.57 -5.25
N SER A 299 -12.32 0.25 -5.99
CA SER A 299 -13.03 1.40 -5.41
C SER A 299 -14.04 1.00 -4.33
N LEU A 300 -14.82 -0.07 -4.56
CA LEU A 300 -15.75 -0.60 -3.56
C LEU A 300 -15.01 -1.14 -2.34
N ALA A 301 -13.85 -1.79 -2.53
CA ALA A 301 -13.03 -2.28 -1.44
C ALA A 301 -12.50 -1.14 -0.57
N THR A 302 -12.08 -0.03 -1.18
CA THR A 302 -11.65 1.18 -0.48
C THR A 302 -12.79 1.81 0.33
N ILE A 303 -13.99 1.93 -0.24
CA ILE A 303 -15.18 2.44 0.47
C ILE A 303 -15.47 1.57 1.69
N VAL A 304 -15.54 0.26 1.52
CA VAL A 304 -15.84 -0.67 2.63
C VAL A 304 -14.71 -0.69 3.65
N GLY A 305 -13.46 -0.66 3.21
CA GLY A 305 -12.28 -0.60 4.08
C GLY A 305 -12.28 0.63 4.98
N SER A 306 -12.61 1.81 4.44
CA SER A 306 -12.71 3.05 5.22
C SER A 306 -13.82 3.00 6.27
N VAL A 307 -14.94 2.34 5.97
CA VAL A 307 -16.04 2.12 6.93
C VAL A 307 -15.61 1.16 8.04
N PHE A 308 -14.82 0.13 7.74
CA PHE A 308 -14.25 -0.76 8.76
C PHE A 308 -13.17 -0.08 9.61
N GLY A 309 -12.61 1.03 9.14
CA GLY A 309 -11.59 1.78 9.86
C GLY A 309 -10.17 1.43 9.43
N THR A 310 -9.97 1.12 8.15
CA THR A 310 -8.64 1.00 7.55
C THR A 310 -8.52 1.90 6.33
N THR A 311 -7.30 2.04 5.82
CA THR A 311 -7.01 2.88 4.67
C THR A 311 -7.43 2.24 3.35
N THR A 312 -7.08 2.89 2.24
CA THR A 312 -7.37 2.44 0.89
C THR A 312 -6.98 0.98 0.67
N THR A 313 -7.94 0.19 0.22
CA THR A 313 -7.76 -1.24 -0.08
C THR A 313 -7.48 -1.39 -1.56
N THR A 314 -6.28 -1.86 -1.90
CA THR A 314 -5.73 -1.90 -3.27
C THR A 314 -5.31 -3.30 -3.69
N SER A 315 -5.04 -3.49 -4.97
CA SER A 315 -4.59 -4.76 -5.56
C SER A 315 -3.15 -5.09 -5.18
N TYR A 316 -2.86 -6.35 -4.82
CA TYR A 316 -1.55 -6.81 -4.34
C TYR A 316 -0.75 -7.56 -5.40
N ILE A 317 0.49 -7.12 -5.62
CA ILE A 317 1.45 -7.75 -6.55
C ILE A 317 1.83 -9.17 -6.12
N GLU A 318 1.76 -9.48 -4.84
CA GLU A 318 1.99 -10.81 -4.27
C GLU A 318 1.03 -11.87 -4.83
N SER A 319 -0.07 -11.46 -5.45
CA SER A 319 -0.96 -12.33 -6.20
C SER A 319 -0.24 -13.08 -7.33
N THR A 320 0.90 -12.55 -7.80
CA THR A 320 1.78 -13.23 -8.77
C THR A 320 2.27 -14.57 -8.25
N SER A 321 2.46 -14.74 -6.94
CA SER A 321 2.87 -16.00 -6.33
C SER A 321 1.80 -17.09 -6.48
N GLY A 322 0.52 -16.74 -6.29
CA GLY A 322 -0.60 -17.64 -6.54
C GLY A 322 -0.76 -17.98 -8.03
N VAL A 323 -0.55 -16.99 -8.89
CA VAL A 323 -0.54 -17.19 -10.35
C VAL A 323 0.58 -18.14 -10.78
N ALA A 324 1.77 -18.05 -10.17
CA ALA A 324 2.90 -18.93 -10.46
C ALA A 324 2.61 -20.40 -10.14
N VAL A 325 1.80 -20.70 -9.11
CA VAL A 325 1.39 -22.07 -8.78
C VAL A 325 0.10 -22.52 -9.50
N GLY A 326 -0.46 -21.69 -10.37
CA GLY A 326 -1.51 -22.08 -11.31
C GLY A 326 -2.88 -21.43 -11.13
N ALA A 327 -3.04 -20.44 -10.26
CA ALA A 327 -4.23 -19.61 -10.20
C ALA A 327 -4.43 -18.83 -11.52
N ARG A 328 -5.67 -18.78 -12.02
CA ARG A 328 -6.00 -18.10 -13.29
C ARG A 328 -7.32 -17.33 -13.20
N THR A 329 -8.09 -17.53 -12.16
CA THR A 329 -9.45 -16.99 -12.07
C THR A 329 -9.74 -16.33 -10.73
N GLY A 330 -10.85 -15.59 -10.66
CA GLY A 330 -11.29 -14.94 -9.43
C GLY A 330 -11.61 -15.89 -8.27
N PHE A 331 -11.68 -17.20 -8.51
CA PHE A 331 -11.88 -18.16 -7.43
C PHE A 331 -10.69 -18.19 -6.46
N ALA A 332 -9.47 -18.03 -6.97
CA ALA A 332 -8.28 -17.92 -6.11
C ALA A 332 -8.35 -16.69 -5.19
N SER A 333 -8.83 -15.55 -5.69
CA SER A 333 -9.00 -14.34 -4.86
C SER A 333 -10.03 -14.55 -3.75
N ILE A 334 -11.12 -15.27 -4.04
CA ILE A 334 -12.13 -15.62 -3.04
C ILE A 334 -11.50 -16.51 -1.94
N VAL A 335 -10.71 -17.51 -2.33
CA VAL A 335 -9.98 -18.36 -1.37
C VAL A 335 -9.05 -17.53 -0.50
N THR A 336 -8.29 -16.61 -1.09
CA THR A 336 -7.41 -15.69 -0.34
C THR A 336 -8.21 -14.88 0.66
N GLY A 337 -9.35 -14.31 0.26
CA GLY A 337 -10.23 -13.57 1.16
C GLY A 337 -10.70 -14.41 2.36
N PHE A 338 -11.14 -15.64 2.13
CA PHE A 338 -11.51 -16.54 3.22
C PHE A 338 -10.35 -16.88 4.15
N CYS A 339 -9.12 -16.99 3.65
CA CYS A 339 -7.95 -17.15 4.51
C CYS A 339 -7.74 -15.93 5.42
N PHE A 340 -7.96 -14.70 4.92
CA PHE A 340 -7.93 -13.49 5.77
C PHE A 340 -9.02 -13.51 6.84
N LEU A 341 -10.22 -13.98 6.54
CA LEU A 341 -11.28 -14.11 7.53
C LEU A 341 -10.92 -15.14 8.61
N LEU A 342 -10.32 -16.28 8.23
CA LEU A 342 -9.83 -17.27 9.19
C LEU A 342 -8.69 -16.73 10.05
N ALA A 343 -7.87 -15.82 9.53
CA ALA A 343 -6.78 -15.21 10.26
C ALA A 343 -7.23 -14.39 11.49
N LEU A 344 -8.49 -13.96 11.55
CA LEU A 344 -9.06 -13.24 12.70
C LEU A 344 -8.93 -14.01 14.02
N PHE A 345 -8.96 -15.33 13.97
CA PHE A 345 -8.81 -16.16 15.16
C PHE A 345 -7.39 -16.18 15.74
N PHE A 346 -6.39 -15.71 14.97
CA PHE A 346 -4.99 -15.63 15.39
C PHE A 346 -4.62 -14.28 15.98
N SER A 347 -5.60 -13.51 16.46
CA SER A 347 -5.43 -12.18 17.06
C SER A 347 -4.40 -12.12 18.21
N PRO A 348 -4.19 -13.13 19.09
CA PRO A 348 -3.16 -13.03 20.12
C PRO A 348 -1.74 -12.88 19.56
N LEU A 349 -1.51 -13.29 18.31
CA LEU A 349 -0.21 -13.12 17.66
C LEU A 349 0.11 -11.68 17.28
N ILE A 350 -0.87 -10.75 17.34
CA ILE A 350 -0.61 -9.32 17.14
C ILE A 350 0.38 -8.80 18.19
N ALA A 351 0.32 -9.33 19.42
CA ALA A 351 1.17 -8.90 20.53
C ALA A 351 2.67 -9.12 20.26
N VAL A 352 3.05 -10.03 19.37
CA VAL A 352 4.46 -10.28 19.00
C VAL A 352 4.94 -9.39 17.86
N VAL A 353 4.04 -8.59 17.27
CA VAL A 353 4.36 -7.70 16.15
C VAL A 353 4.97 -6.41 16.68
N THR A 354 6.29 -6.34 16.65
CA THR A 354 7.07 -5.14 16.99
C THR A 354 7.69 -4.53 15.73
N SER A 355 8.26 -3.33 15.84
CA SER A 355 8.97 -2.70 14.73
C SER A 355 10.11 -3.57 14.19
N ALA A 356 10.82 -4.31 15.05
CA ALA A 356 11.87 -5.24 14.63
C ALA A 356 11.33 -6.40 13.77
N VAL A 357 10.09 -6.83 14.01
CA VAL A 357 9.41 -7.89 13.25
C VAL A 357 8.86 -7.39 11.92
N THR A 358 8.38 -6.14 11.86
CA THR A 358 7.76 -5.58 10.64
C THR A 358 8.77 -4.97 9.69
N THR A 359 9.91 -4.47 10.17
CA THR A 359 10.96 -3.87 9.34
C THR A 359 11.43 -4.75 8.18
N PRO A 360 11.65 -6.06 8.34
CA PRO A 360 11.96 -6.95 7.23
C PRO A 360 10.97 -6.88 6.07
N ALA A 361 9.67 -6.84 6.39
CA ALA A 361 8.62 -6.73 5.38
C ALA A 361 8.68 -5.39 4.66
N LEU A 362 8.82 -4.28 5.39
CA LEU A 362 8.90 -2.94 4.81
C LEU A 362 10.11 -2.79 3.87
N VAL A 363 11.26 -3.34 4.28
CA VAL A 363 12.48 -3.31 3.45
C VAL A 363 12.33 -4.13 2.18
N VAL A 364 11.83 -5.38 2.28
CA VAL A 364 11.69 -6.26 1.10
C VAL A 364 10.63 -5.72 0.14
N VAL A 365 9.48 -5.27 0.64
CA VAL A 365 8.44 -4.63 -0.19
C VAL A 365 9.00 -3.37 -0.86
N GLY A 366 9.77 -2.56 -0.13
CA GLY A 366 10.44 -1.39 -0.69
C GLY A 366 11.40 -1.75 -1.84
N VAL A 367 12.18 -2.82 -1.69
CA VAL A 367 13.06 -3.32 -2.77
C VAL A 367 12.25 -3.78 -3.99
N LEU A 368 11.11 -4.46 -3.80
CA LEU A 368 10.25 -4.88 -4.90
C LEU A 368 9.67 -3.70 -5.68
N MET A 369 9.26 -2.66 -4.98
CA MET A 369 8.78 -1.42 -5.60
C MET A 369 9.91 -0.64 -6.28
N ALA A 370 11.12 -0.64 -5.70
CA ALA A 370 12.30 -0.02 -6.28
C ALA A 370 12.74 -0.65 -7.62
N ALA A 371 12.32 -1.88 -7.93
CA ALA A 371 12.55 -2.49 -9.24
C ALA A 371 12.04 -1.62 -10.41
N ASN A 372 11.03 -0.77 -10.16
CA ASN A 372 10.51 0.19 -11.14
C ASN A 372 11.51 1.28 -11.56
N PHE A 373 12.65 1.44 -10.87
CA PHE A 373 13.77 2.28 -11.35
C PHE A 373 14.27 1.88 -12.74
N ALA A 374 14.25 0.58 -13.05
CA ALA A 374 14.71 0.06 -14.33
C ALA A 374 13.84 0.51 -15.50
N GLU A 375 12.59 0.85 -15.26
CA GLU A 375 11.62 1.28 -16.27
C GLU A 375 11.73 2.78 -16.60
N ILE A 376 12.55 3.54 -15.86
CA ILE A 376 12.73 4.97 -16.06
C ILE A 376 13.88 5.21 -17.06
N ASN A 377 13.62 6.04 -18.06
CA ASN A 377 14.66 6.42 -19.04
C ASN A 377 15.60 7.50 -18.46
N TRP A 378 16.58 7.08 -17.69
CA TRP A 378 17.58 7.96 -17.08
C TRP A 378 18.48 8.68 -18.08
N LYS A 379 18.50 8.26 -19.35
CA LYS A 379 19.28 8.93 -20.41
C LYS A 379 18.57 10.18 -20.96
N SER A 380 17.27 10.30 -20.78
CA SER A 380 16.46 11.44 -21.20
C SER A 380 16.33 12.40 -20.04
N PHE A 381 17.12 13.48 -20.06
CA PHE A 381 17.24 14.42 -18.95
C PHE A 381 15.89 15.04 -18.54
N GLU A 382 15.04 15.34 -19.52
CA GLU A 382 13.71 15.91 -19.29
C GLU A 382 12.76 14.96 -18.54
N VAL A 383 13.04 13.67 -18.54
CA VAL A 383 12.30 12.66 -17.76
C VAL A 383 13.05 12.29 -16.49
N ALA A 384 14.37 12.18 -16.55
CA ALA A 384 15.21 11.78 -15.43
C ALA A 384 15.13 12.75 -14.26
N VAL A 385 15.11 14.07 -14.53
CA VAL A 385 15.03 15.10 -13.49
C VAL A 385 13.72 15.00 -12.70
N PRO A 386 12.52 15.07 -13.28
CA PRO A 386 11.28 14.98 -12.51
C PRO A 386 11.14 13.62 -11.83
N ALA A 387 11.56 12.52 -12.45
CA ALA A 387 11.55 11.20 -11.86
C ALA A 387 12.47 11.15 -10.61
N PHE A 388 13.70 11.63 -10.71
CA PHE A 388 14.65 11.66 -9.59
C PHE A 388 14.11 12.52 -8.43
N ILE A 389 13.59 13.71 -8.74
CA ILE A 389 13.01 14.60 -7.73
C ILE A 389 11.83 13.93 -7.03
N THR A 390 10.93 13.29 -7.78
CA THR A 390 9.81 12.53 -7.22
C THR A 390 10.30 11.51 -6.19
N ILE A 391 11.27 10.71 -6.60
CA ILE A 391 11.79 9.58 -5.81
C ILE A 391 12.49 10.05 -4.54
N ILE A 392 13.38 11.03 -4.66
CA ILE A 392 14.23 11.44 -3.54
C ILE A 392 13.48 12.33 -2.53
N MET A 393 12.51 13.12 -3.01
CA MET A 393 11.76 14.00 -2.12
C MET A 393 10.82 13.23 -1.18
N MET A 394 10.36 12.04 -1.51
CA MET A 394 9.50 11.25 -0.64
C MET A 394 10.16 10.91 0.70
N PRO A 395 11.32 10.22 0.75
CA PRO A 395 11.99 9.95 2.03
C PRO A 395 12.58 11.20 2.69
N LEU A 396 13.09 12.17 1.93
CA LEU A 396 13.72 13.38 2.51
C LEU A 396 12.71 14.35 3.13
N SER A 397 11.51 14.49 2.55
CA SER A 397 10.44 15.31 3.12
C SER A 397 9.53 14.54 4.09
N TYR A 398 9.77 13.24 4.26
CA TYR A 398 8.88 12.33 4.99
C TYR A 398 7.42 12.37 4.47
N SER A 399 7.24 12.61 3.17
CA SER A 399 5.93 12.82 2.55
C SER A 399 5.87 12.33 1.11
N ILE A 400 5.03 11.35 0.86
CA ILE A 400 4.74 10.84 -0.49
C ILE A 400 4.11 11.95 -1.34
N ALA A 401 3.18 12.72 -0.76
CA ALA A 401 2.50 13.82 -1.46
C ALA A 401 3.48 14.87 -1.96
N THR A 402 4.45 15.27 -1.15
CA THR A 402 5.50 16.23 -1.53
C THR A 402 6.33 15.71 -2.70
N GLY A 403 6.71 14.43 -2.68
CA GLY A 403 7.45 13.83 -3.79
C GLY A 403 6.66 13.84 -5.10
N ILE A 404 5.37 13.43 -5.06
CA ILE A 404 4.48 13.48 -6.23
C ILE A 404 4.33 14.91 -6.74
N ALA A 405 4.06 15.87 -5.84
CA ALA A 405 3.88 17.27 -6.18
C ALA A 405 5.10 17.86 -6.88
N CYS A 406 6.30 17.65 -6.32
CA CYS A 406 7.54 18.08 -6.93
C CYS A 406 7.72 17.49 -8.33
N GLY A 407 7.56 16.20 -8.51
CA GLY A 407 7.72 15.56 -9.81
C GLY A 407 6.74 16.07 -10.86
N PHE A 408 5.49 16.28 -10.48
CA PHE A 408 4.45 16.76 -11.39
C PHE A 408 4.59 18.25 -11.71
N ILE A 409 5.26 19.04 -10.87
CA ILE A 409 5.65 20.41 -11.20
C ILE A 409 6.83 20.40 -12.17
N PHE A 410 7.87 19.61 -11.90
CA PHE A 410 9.08 19.63 -12.73
C PHE A 410 8.87 19.01 -14.11
N TYR A 411 8.01 17.99 -14.26
CA TYR A 411 7.82 17.29 -15.52
C TYR A 411 7.34 18.20 -16.67
N PRO A 412 6.25 18.99 -16.55
CA PRO A 412 5.86 19.91 -17.61
C PRO A 412 6.92 20.96 -17.90
N ILE A 413 7.65 21.44 -16.88
CA ILE A 413 8.71 22.45 -17.04
C ILE A 413 9.88 21.88 -17.87
N THR A 414 10.39 20.71 -17.54
CA THR A 414 11.51 20.09 -18.25
C THR A 414 11.13 19.73 -19.69
N MET A 415 9.91 19.25 -19.92
CA MET A 415 9.37 18.98 -21.24
C MET A 415 9.21 20.25 -22.09
N LEU A 416 8.79 21.36 -21.48
CA LEU A 416 8.66 22.65 -22.14
C LEU A 416 10.03 23.17 -22.59
N ILE A 417 11.03 23.15 -21.70
CA ILE A 417 12.41 23.59 -22.00
C ILE A 417 13.03 22.73 -23.09
N SER A 418 12.77 21.43 -23.09
CA SER A 418 13.24 20.49 -24.12
C SER A 418 12.45 20.55 -25.43
N LYS A 419 11.53 21.53 -25.60
CA LYS A 419 10.66 21.71 -26.77
C LYS A 419 9.75 20.51 -27.07
N LYS A 420 9.50 19.65 -26.07
CA LYS A 420 8.62 18.47 -26.15
C LYS A 420 7.23 18.72 -25.53
N HIS A 421 6.83 19.97 -25.41
CA HIS A 421 5.55 20.37 -24.79
C HIS A 421 4.31 19.72 -25.45
N LYS A 422 4.41 19.34 -26.74
CA LYS A 422 3.33 18.64 -27.45
C LYS A 422 3.09 17.20 -26.96
N GLU A 423 4.07 16.61 -26.30
CA GLU A 423 3.97 15.26 -25.71
C GLU A 423 3.32 15.30 -24.32
N VAL A 424 3.17 16.49 -23.73
CA VAL A 424 2.58 16.67 -22.40
C VAL A 424 1.07 16.82 -22.50
N HIS A 425 0.35 15.92 -21.86
CA HIS A 425 -1.11 16.01 -21.83
C HIS A 425 -1.56 17.25 -21.05
N PRO A 426 -2.61 17.98 -21.48
CA PRO A 426 -3.08 19.21 -20.80
C PRO A 426 -3.38 19.06 -19.31
N ILE A 427 -3.83 17.88 -18.88
CA ILE A 427 -4.07 17.55 -17.46
C ILE A 427 -2.79 17.72 -16.62
N MET A 428 -1.60 17.46 -17.17
CA MET A 428 -0.34 17.62 -16.43
C MET A 428 -0.07 19.10 -16.08
N TYR A 429 -0.46 20.04 -16.94
CA TYR A 429 -0.37 21.47 -16.62
C TYR A 429 -1.36 21.88 -15.53
N VAL A 430 -2.58 21.32 -15.55
CA VAL A 430 -3.57 21.54 -14.49
C VAL A 430 -3.05 21.03 -13.16
N LEU A 431 -2.47 19.81 -13.15
CA LEU A 431 -1.87 19.22 -11.95
C LEU A 431 -0.67 20.04 -11.45
N MET A 432 0.17 20.54 -12.35
CA MET A 432 1.28 21.43 -11.99
C MET A 432 0.77 22.66 -11.24
N VAL A 433 -0.27 23.35 -11.76
CA VAL A 433 -0.85 24.53 -11.10
C VAL A 433 -1.44 24.15 -9.73
N LEU A 434 -2.18 23.05 -9.64
CA LEU A 434 -2.76 22.56 -8.38
C LEU A 434 -1.68 22.28 -7.34
N PHE A 435 -0.57 21.63 -7.71
CA PHE A 435 0.52 21.34 -6.78
C PHE A 435 1.36 22.58 -6.41
N ILE A 436 1.48 23.57 -7.29
CA ILE A 436 2.06 24.88 -6.94
C ILE A 436 1.18 25.56 -5.89
N LEU A 437 -0.12 25.61 -6.09
CA LEU A 437 -1.07 26.15 -5.10
C LEU A 437 -0.99 25.38 -3.77
N TYR A 438 -0.84 24.04 -3.82
CA TYR A 438 -0.61 23.22 -2.64
C TYR A 438 0.59 23.71 -1.81
N PHE A 439 1.75 23.95 -2.43
CA PHE A 439 2.92 24.44 -1.71
C PHE A 439 2.73 25.83 -1.15
N ILE A 440 2.03 26.71 -1.86
CA ILE A 440 1.74 28.08 -1.38
C ILE A 440 0.81 28.07 -0.16
N PHE A 441 -0.24 27.23 -0.16
CA PHE A 441 -1.24 27.25 0.89
C PHE A 441 -0.99 26.28 2.06
N VAL A 442 -0.15 25.27 1.90
CA VAL A 442 0.10 24.26 2.92
C VAL A 442 1.47 24.42 3.58
N HIS A 443 2.45 24.97 2.86
CA HIS A 443 3.82 25.17 3.37
C HIS A 443 4.27 26.65 3.35
N GLY A 444 3.45 27.57 2.89
CA GLY A 444 3.61 29.02 2.97
C GLY A 444 2.85 29.58 4.17
#